data_8b0020c8a56dbfebe5d69fd9547ef102
#
_entry.id   8b0020c8a56dbfebe5d69fd9547ef102
#
_cell.length_a   1.000
_cell.length_b   1.000
_cell.length_c   1.000
_cell.angle_alpha   90.00
_cell.angle_beta   90.00
_cell.angle_gamma   90.00
#
_symmetry.space_group_name_H-M   'P 1'
#
loop_
_entity.id
_entity.type
_entity.pdbx_description
1 polymer ?
#
loop_
_entity_poly.entity_id
_entity_poly.type
_entity_poly.pdbx_seq_one_letter_code
_entity_poly.pdbx_strand_id
1 'polypeptide(L)'
;MPQLPSRNPTIGIALIVTAMLVVPFMDAIAKLLSAQYPVLQLVWARFFFHFLVVTPLALWRHSPIGFVTKQPFLQVGRGLFLLAATVCFWAAIKYIPLADAIALLFFDAVIIVALSALVLRERVQTSRWVAAGVGLIGVLMIVRPGFEAFHWASLLALAAAVFFSAFFLSNRVLTGEVVPLVALSYQSVGGFLVMTAIMPFIWVTPTATDLALMLAIGLIGATGHLLLIRAFEHADASLLAPYLYAEIIMQVVLGYWLFNDLPGSWTWLGIALIIIVGIFLSIATKEASRSDNQPIPGAHL
;
A
#
# COMPACT_ATOMS: atom_id res chain seq x y z
N MET A 1 -14.71 -26.50 11.66
CA MET A 1 -13.65 -25.67 11.05
C MET A 1 -14.05 -25.43 9.62
N PRO A 2 -14.18 -24.17 9.15
CA PRO A 2 -14.40 -23.92 7.73
C PRO A 2 -13.18 -24.44 6.97
N GLN A 3 -13.42 -25.24 5.94
CA GLN A 3 -12.36 -25.72 5.05
C GLN A 3 -11.70 -24.49 4.44
N LEU A 4 -10.39 -24.34 4.65
CA LEU A 4 -9.59 -23.33 3.93
C LEU A 4 -9.76 -23.62 2.42
N PRO A 5 -10.08 -22.60 1.60
CA PRO A 5 -10.21 -22.81 0.17
C PRO A 5 -8.91 -23.42 -0.36
N SER A 6 -9.04 -24.36 -1.31
CA SER A 6 -7.87 -24.99 -1.94
C SER A 6 -6.95 -23.89 -2.48
N ARG A 7 -5.72 -23.80 -1.96
CA ARG A 7 -4.73 -22.81 -2.41
C ARG A 7 -4.46 -23.03 -3.90
N ASN A 8 -4.82 -22.06 -4.73
CA ASN A 8 -4.55 -22.08 -6.16
C ASN A 8 -3.66 -20.85 -6.51
N PRO A 9 -2.36 -21.06 -6.71
CA PRO A 9 -1.42 -19.97 -6.99
C PRO A 9 -1.78 -19.14 -8.22
N THR A 10 -2.36 -19.76 -9.25
CA THR A 10 -2.77 -19.06 -10.48
C THR A 10 -3.88 -18.03 -10.19
N ILE A 11 -4.86 -18.41 -9.35
CA ILE A 11 -5.91 -17.50 -8.91
C ILE A 11 -5.30 -16.36 -8.10
N GLY A 12 -4.38 -16.66 -7.18
CA GLY A 12 -3.67 -15.64 -6.39
C GLY A 12 -2.93 -14.62 -7.27
N ILE A 13 -2.21 -15.10 -8.29
CA ILE A 13 -1.51 -14.24 -9.25
C ILE A 13 -2.51 -13.38 -10.05
N ALA A 14 -3.59 -13.97 -10.56
CA ALA A 14 -4.60 -13.22 -11.31
C ALA A 14 -5.24 -12.11 -10.46
N LEU A 15 -5.57 -12.40 -9.20
CA LEU A 15 -6.18 -11.43 -8.28
C LEU A 15 -5.24 -10.26 -7.97
N ILE A 16 -3.96 -10.54 -7.67
CA ILE A 16 -3.00 -9.48 -7.34
C ILE A 16 -2.67 -8.61 -8.55
N VAL A 17 -2.48 -9.20 -9.73
CA VAL A 17 -2.27 -8.46 -10.98
C VAL A 17 -3.48 -7.56 -11.26
N THR A 18 -4.70 -8.09 -11.13
CA THR A 18 -5.93 -7.30 -11.30
C THR A 18 -5.97 -6.14 -10.31
N ALA A 19 -5.63 -6.38 -9.02
CA ALA A 19 -5.58 -5.32 -8.02
C ALA A 19 -4.58 -4.22 -8.41
N MET A 20 -3.37 -4.61 -8.82
CA MET A 20 -2.29 -3.68 -9.19
C MET A 20 -2.57 -2.92 -10.49
N LEU A 21 -3.41 -3.45 -11.36
CA LEU A 21 -3.86 -2.73 -12.56
C LEU A 21 -5.05 -1.80 -12.28
N VAL A 22 -5.86 -2.08 -11.27
CA VAL A 22 -7.08 -1.32 -10.94
C VAL A 22 -6.79 -0.18 -9.95
N VAL A 23 -5.98 -0.41 -8.93
CA VAL A 23 -5.67 0.60 -7.88
C VAL A 23 -5.11 1.91 -8.45
N PRO A 24 -4.20 1.93 -9.44
CA PRO A 24 -3.69 3.16 -10.03
C PRO A 24 -4.74 4.11 -10.61
N PHE A 25 -5.90 3.61 -11.02
CA PHE A 25 -6.99 4.49 -11.47
C PHE A 25 -7.51 5.38 -10.34
N MET A 26 -7.51 4.87 -9.10
CA MET A 26 -7.85 5.67 -7.92
C MET A 26 -6.90 6.86 -7.76
N ASP A 27 -5.60 6.63 -7.93
CA ASP A 27 -4.57 7.67 -7.79
C ASP A 27 -4.62 8.67 -8.94
N ALA A 28 -4.87 8.19 -10.17
CA ALA A 28 -5.05 9.04 -11.33
C ALA A 28 -6.29 9.94 -11.19
N ILE A 29 -7.41 9.41 -10.70
CA ILE A 29 -8.63 10.20 -10.42
C ILE A 29 -8.33 11.22 -9.30
N ALA A 30 -7.62 10.82 -8.24
CA ALA A 30 -7.24 11.72 -7.17
C ALA A 30 -6.33 12.86 -7.68
N LYS A 31 -5.33 12.54 -8.52
CA LYS A 31 -4.49 13.56 -9.17
C LYS A 31 -5.32 14.52 -10.03
N LEU A 32 -6.22 14.00 -10.85
CA LEU A 32 -7.11 14.81 -11.69
C LEU A 32 -7.96 15.78 -10.85
N LEU A 33 -8.64 15.27 -9.83
CA LEU A 33 -9.51 16.07 -8.97
C LEU A 33 -8.74 17.02 -8.05
N SER A 34 -7.47 16.77 -7.77
CA SER A 34 -6.63 17.62 -6.90
C SER A 34 -6.37 19.02 -7.47
N ALA A 35 -6.68 19.23 -8.75
CA ALA A 35 -6.66 20.56 -9.37
C ALA A 35 -7.77 21.48 -8.85
N GLN A 36 -8.92 20.89 -8.47
CA GLN A 36 -10.13 21.63 -8.10
C GLN A 36 -10.50 21.45 -6.62
N TYR A 37 -10.14 20.32 -6.01
CA TYR A 37 -10.52 19.99 -4.63
C TYR A 37 -9.29 19.84 -3.73
N PRO A 38 -9.44 20.18 -2.42
CA PRO A 38 -8.40 19.91 -1.45
C PRO A 38 -8.06 18.40 -1.40
N VAL A 39 -6.78 18.06 -1.35
CA VAL A 39 -6.34 16.66 -1.26
C VAL A 39 -6.99 15.93 -0.08
N LEU A 40 -7.15 16.61 1.07
CA LEU A 40 -7.80 16.03 2.25
C LEU A 40 -9.27 15.65 2.00
N GLN A 41 -9.98 16.39 1.14
CA GLN A 41 -11.35 16.03 0.76
C GLN A 41 -11.39 14.78 -0.11
N LEU A 42 -10.43 14.59 -1.01
CA LEU A 42 -10.30 13.38 -1.81
C LEU A 42 -9.94 12.17 -0.93
N VAL A 43 -9.05 12.37 0.04
CA VAL A 43 -8.73 11.35 1.05
C VAL A 43 -9.95 11.00 1.88
N TRP A 44 -10.74 12.01 2.32
CA TRP A 44 -12.03 11.76 2.98
C TRP A 44 -12.94 10.89 2.10
N ALA A 45 -13.11 11.23 0.84
CA ALA A 45 -13.95 10.46 -0.08
C ALA A 45 -13.50 9.00 -0.19
N ARG A 46 -12.18 8.75 -0.30
CA ARG A 46 -11.61 7.39 -0.29
C ARG A 46 -12.04 6.60 0.95
N PHE A 47 -11.84 7.15 2.15
CA PHE A 47 -12.12 6.44 3.40
C PHE A 47 -13.63 6.37 3.68
N PHE A 48 -14.40 7.40 3.36
CA PHE A 48 -15.85 7.45 3.54
C PHE A 48 -16.56 6.39 2.68
N PHE A 49 -16.33 6.40 1.37
CA PHE A 49 -16.98 5.45 0.48
C PHE A 49 -16.47 4.02 0.67
N HIS A 50 -15.20 3.84 1.03
CA HIS A 50 -14.68 2.54 1.45
C HIS A 50 -15.41 2.04 2.69
N PHE A 51 -15.56 2.87 3.74
CA PHE A 51 -16.29 2.56 4.96
C PHE A 51 -17.75 2.21 4.66
N LEU A 52 -18.41 3.01 3.84
CA LEU A 52 -19.82 2.85 3.51
C LEU A 52 -20.14 1.51 2.83
N VAL A 53 -19.19 0.95 2.09
CA VAL A 53 -19.36 -0.34 1.39
C VAL A 53 -18.88 -1.50 2.24
N VAL A 54 -17.68 -1.41 2.81
CA VAL A 54 -17.03 -2.55 3.47
C VAL A 54 -17.64 -2.83 4.84
N THR A 55 -17.97 -1.80 5.62
CA THR A 55 -18.45 -2.00 7.00
C THR A 55 -19.84 -2.64 7.05
N PRO A 56 -20.85 -2.20 6.28
CA PRO A 56 -22.13 -2.89 6.21
C PRO A 56 -21.99 -4.36 5.74
N LEU A 57 -21.13 -4.59 4.72
CA LEU A 57 -20.88 -5.93 4.22
C LEU A 57 -20.22 -6.82 5.28
N ALA A 58 -19.28 -6.29 6.05
CA ALA A 58 -18.64 -7.00 7.14
C ALA A 58 -19.64 -7.35 8.28
N LEU A 59 -20.48 -6.40 8.67
CA LEU A 59 -21.53 -6.60 9.69
C LEU A 59 -22.57 -7.64 9.24
N TRP A 60 -22.94 -7.60 7.96
CA TRP A 60 -23.89 -8.57 7.40
C TRP A 60 -23.32 -10.01 7.41
N ARG A 61 -22.03 -10.17 7.06
CA ARG A 61 -21.40 -11.50 6.95
C ARG A 61 -20.89 -12.08 8.27
N HIS A 62 -20.41 -11.23 9.18
CA HIS A 62 -19.67 -11.69 10.36
C HIS A 62 -20.29 -11.32 11.70
N SER A 63 -21.47 -10.68 11.71
CA SER A 63 -22.15 -10.22 12.93
C SER A 63 -21.26 -9.23 13.75
N PRO A 64 -21.81 -8.43 14.66
CA PRO A 64 -21.03 -7.55 15.54
C PRO A 64 -19.99 -8.26 16.41
N ILE A 65 -20.20 -9.54 16.74
CA ILE A 65 -19.25 -10.35 17.53
C ILE A 65 -17.93 -10.54 16.77
N GLY A 66 -17.96 -10.61 15.43
CA GLY A 66 -16.75 -10.72 14.60
C GLY A 66 -15.84 -9.49 14.66
N PHE A 67 -16.33 -8.36 15.20
CA PHE A 67 -15.55 -7.15 15.41
C PHE A 67 -14.82 -7.11 16.75
N VAL A 68 -15.01 -8.09 17.63
CA VAL A 68 -14.29 -8.16 18.90
C VAL A 68 -12.82 -8.51 18.63
N THR A 69 -11.91 -7.65 19.04
CA THR A 69 -10.46 -7.82 18.91
C THR A 69 -9.77 -7.56 20.24
N LYS A 70 -8.65 -8.22 20.50
CA LYS A 70 -7.82 -7.98 21.69
C LYS A 70 -7.03 -6.67 21.59
N GLN A 71 -6.84 -6.13 20.38
CA GLN A 71 -5.99 -4.97 20.11
C GLN A 71 -6.72 -3.86 19.34
N PRO A 72 -7.83 -3.29 19.87
CA PRO A 72 -8.64 -2.32 19.14
C PRO A 72 -7.86 -1.04 18.80
N PHE A 73 -6.99 -0.57 19.68
CA PHE A 73 -6.17 0.62 19.43
C PHE A 73 -5.18 0.42 18.28
N LEU A 74 -4.57 -0.77 18.17
CA LEU A 74 -3.66 -1.07 17.08
C LEU A 74 -4.41 -1.25 15.76
N GLN A 75 -5.64 -1.80 15.80
CA GLN A 75 -6.50 -1.89 14.60
C GLN A 75 -6.84 -0.51 14.04
N VAL A 76 -7.22 0.44 14.90
CA VAL A 76 -7.47 1.84 14.51
C VAL A 76 -6.17 2.54 14.09
N GLY A 77 -5.09 2.37 14.87
CA GLY A 77 -3.76 2.93 14.58
C GLY A 77 -3.23 2.52 13.22
N ARG A 78 -3.44 1.25 12.82
CA ARG A 78 -3.15 0.78 11.48
C ARG A 78 -3.88 1.59 10.40
N GLY A 79 -5.16 1.90 10.62
CA GLY A 79 -5.95 2.74 9.72
C GLY A 79 -5.40 4.17 9.64
N LEU A 80 -4.90 4.72 10.75
CA LEU A 80 -4.26 6.04 10.79
C LEU A 80 -2.92 6.07 10.05
N PHE A 81 -2.12 5.00 10.10
CA PHE A 81 -0.91 4.89 9.27
C PHE A 81 -1.26 4.90 7.78
N LEU A 82 -2.29 4.16 7.37
CA LEU A 82 -2.74 4.19 5.98
C LEU A 82 -3.30 5.57 5.59
N LEU A 83 -4.02 6.23 6.49
CA LEU A 83 -4.48 7.60 6.30
C LEU A 83 -3.31 8.55 6.03
N ALA A 84 -2.30 8.56 6.92
CA ALA A 84 -1.13 9.41 6.79
C ALA A 84 -0.36 9.11 5.48
N ALA A 85 -0.19 7.83 5.15
CA ALA A 85 0.41 7.41 3.89
C ALA A 85 -0.37 7.96 2.68
N THR A 86 -1.71 7.83 2.69
CA THR A 86 -2.56 8.33 1.60
C THR A 86 -2.49 9.85 1.47
N VAL A 87 -2.56 10.59 2.59
CA VAL A 87 -2.45 12.05 2.60
C VAL A 87 -1.11 12.48 1.98
N CYS A 88 -0.01 11.89 2.43
CA CYS A 88 1.32 12.21 1.93
C CYS A 88 1.46 11.85 0.45
N PHE A 89 1.01 10.66 0.04
CA PHE A 89 1.12 10.19 -1.33
C PHE A 89 0.27 11.04 -2.30
N TRP A 90 -0.98 11.33 -1.96
CA TRP A 90 -1.83 12.16 -2.83
C TRP A 90 -1.45 13.63 -2.82
N ALA A 91 -0.86 14.12 -1.74
CA ALA A 91 -0.23 15.43 -1.75
C ALA A 91 1.01 15.45 -2.66
N ALA A 92 1.78 14.36 -2.73
CA ALA A 92 2.92 14.25 -3.62
C ALA A 92 2.49 14.23 -5.09
N ILE A 93 1.56 13.33 -5.48
CA ILE A 93 1.14 13.18 -6.89
C ILE A 93 0.45 14.41 -7.47
N LYS A 94 -0.01 15.33 -6.63
CA LYS A 94 -0.49 16.63 -7.08
C LYS A 94 0.60 17.44 -7.79
N TYR A 95 1.85 17.27 -7.40
CA TYR A 95 2.98 18.10 -7.85
C TYR A 95 4.03 17.35 -8.65
N ILE A 96 4.13 16.03 -8.50
CA ILE A 96 5.10 15.21 -9.23
C ILE A 96 4.39 14.14 -10.08
N PRO A 97 5.08 13.58 -11.10
CA PRO A 97 4.55 12.49 -11.91
C PRO A 97 4.12 11.27 -11.07
N LEU A 98 3.05 10.59 -11.52
CA LEU A 98 2.54 9.37 -10.85
C LEU A 98 3.64 8.30 -10.74
N ALA A 99 4.40 8.10 -11.80
CA ALA A 99 5.48 7.11 -11.84
C ALA A 99 6.61 7.40 -10.85
N ASP A 100 6.99 8.67 -10.69
CA ASP A 100 8.02 9.08 -9.73
C ASP A 100 7.52 8.86 -8.29
N ALA A 101 6.29 9.25 -8.00
CA ALA A 101 5.70 9.11 -6.68
C ALA A 101 5.56 7.64 -6.27
N ILE A 102 5.07 6.76 -7.16
CA ILE A 102 4.91 5.33 -6.86
C ILE A 102 6.26 4.64 -6.69
N ALA A 103 7.26 4.99 -7.51
CA ALA A 103 8.59 4.43 -7.37
C ALA A 103 9.21 4.78 -6.00
N LEU A 104 9.01 6.02 -5.53
CA LEU A 104 9.43 6.44 -4.20
C LEU A 104 8.64 5.73 -3.09
N LEU A 105 7.35 5.47 -3.29
CA LEU A 105 6.53 4.71 -2.36
C LEU A 105 7.05 3.28 -2.20
N PHE A 106 7.46 2.61 -3.27
CA PHE A 106 8.01 1.24 -3.24
C PHE A 106 9.35 1.12 -2.50
N PHE A 107 9.95 2.24 -2.06
CA PHE A 107 11.03 2.22 -1.09
C PHE A 107 10.58 1.71 0.28
N ASP A 108 9.28 1.58 0.52
CA ASP A 108 8.70 0.97 1.71
C ASP A 108 9.27 -0.42 2.00
N ALA A 109 9.56 -1.23 0.96
CA ALA A 109 10.19 -2.54 1.11
C ALA A 109 11.54 -2.47 1.85
N VAL A 110 12.32 -1.43 1.59
CA VAL A 110 13.59 -1.15 2.27
C VAL A 110 13.35 -0.67 3.71
N ILE A 111 12.38 0.21 3.88
CA ILE A 111 12.01 0.74 5.20
C ILE A 111 11.47 -0.38 6.10
N ILE A 112 10.69 -1.32 5.57
CA ILE A 112 10.20 -2.49 6.30
C ILE A 112 11.36 -3.32 6.86
N VAL A 113 12.44 -3.51 6.10
CA VAL A 113 13.66 -4.20 6.59
C VAL A 113 14.25 -3.47 7.78
N ALA A 114 14.39 -2.15 7.70
CA ALA A 114 14.92 -1.33 8.80
C ALA A 114 14.01 -1.36 10.03
N LEU A 115 12.69 -1.20 9.83
CA LEU A 115 11.70 -1.24 10.92
C LEU A 115 11.63 -2.63 11.58
N SER A 116 11.74 -3.71 10.82
CA SER A 116 11.78 -5.07 11.37
C SER A 116 12.97 -5.25 12.30
N ALA A 117 14.14 -4.73 11.91
CA ALA A 117 15.34 -4.77 12.77
C ALA A 117 15.18 -3.92 14.04
N LEU A 118 14.64 -2.70 13.92
CA LEU A 118 14.58 -1.73 15.02
C LEU A 118 13.41 -2.00 15.97
N VAL A 119 12.22 -2.28 15.44
CA VAL A 119 10.97 -2.40 16.21
C VAL A 119 10.76 -3.82 16.68
N LEU A 120 10.92 -4.81 15.78
CA LEU A 120 10.75 -6.22 16.11
C LEU A 120 12.02 -6.86 16.67
N ARG A 121 13.15 -6.13 16.65
CA ARG A 121 14.48 -6.60 17.11
C ARG A 121 14.92 -7.89 16.40
N GLU A 122 14.50 -8.06 15.15
CA GLU A 122 14.89 -9.21 14.33
C GLU A 122 16.34 -9.06 13.87
N ARG A 123 17.07 -10.18 13.82
CA ARG A 123 18.43 -10.20 13.24
C ARG A 123 18.32 -10.17 11.73
N VAL A 124 18.64 -9.02 11.13
CA VAL A 124 18.62 -8.84 9.67
C VAL A 124 19.99 -9.22 9.10
N GLN A 125 19.98 -10.10 8.10
CA GLN A 125 21.21 -10.51 7.39
C GLN A 125 21.86 -9.32 6.68
N THR A 126 23.19 -9.33 6.60
CA THR A 126 23.99 -8.27 5.94
C THR A 126 23.56 -8.04 4.49
N SER A 127 23.19 -9.11 3.76
CA SER A 127 22.71 -9.01 2.38
C SER A 127 21.47 -8.12 2.24
N ARG A 128 20.56 -8.11 3.23
CA ARG A 128 19.37 -7.23 3.23
C ARG A 128 19.75 -5.77 3.47
N TRP A 129 20.77 -5.49 4.28
CA TRP A 129 21.30 -4.13 4.47
C TRP A 129 21.99 -3.60 3.21
N VAL A 130 22.73 -4.46 2.49
CA VAL A 130 23.30 -4.11 1.19
C VAL A 130 22.19 -3.79 0.19
N ALA A 131 21.15 -4.63 0.12
CA ALA A 131 19.99 -4.37 -0.73
C ALA A 131 19.29 -3.04 -0.37
N ALA A 132 19.16 -2.74 0.93
CA ALA A 132 18.61 -1.47 1.40
C ALA A 132 19.45 -0.27 0.91
N GLY A 133 20.79 -0.37 0.96
CA GLY A 133 21.70 0.65 0.44
C GLY A 133 21.54 0.86 -1.07
N VAL A 134 21.40 -0.22 -1.85
CA VAL A 134 21.14 -0.14 -3.30
C VAL A 134 19.77 0.51 -3.58
N GLY A 135 18.74 0.15 -2.81
CA GLY A 135 17.42 0.78 -2.90
C GLY A 135 17.48 2.29 -2.64
N LEU A 136 18.28 2.71 -1.64
CA LEU A 136 18.50 4.13 -1.37
C LEU A 136 19.16 4.86 -2.55
N ILE A 137 20.10 4.22 -3.25
CA ILE A 137 20.67 4.79 -4.49
C ILE A 137 19.56 4.99 -5.52
N GLY A 138 18.66 4.02 -5.70
CA GLY A 138 17.50 4.14 -6.60
C GLY A 138 16.62 5.36 -6.26
N VAL A 139 16.33 5.56 -4.97
CA VAL A 139 15.59 6.74 -4.48
C VAL A 139 16.33 8.04 -4.82
N LEU A 140 17.63 8.11 -4.57
CA LEU A 140 18.44 9.31 -4.86
C LEU A 140 18.46 9.64 -6.36
N MET A 141 18.45 8.62 -7.23
CA MET A 141 18.36 8.80 -8.68
C MET A 141 17.01 9.39 -9.12
N ILE A 142 15.91 9.10 -8.42
CA ILE A 142 14.59 9.66 -8.69
C ILE A 142 14.46 11.06 -8.10
N VAL A 143 14.84 11.25 -6.84
CA VAL A 143 14.69 12.52 -6.10
C VAL A 143 15.63 13.61 -6.61
N ARG A 144 16.85 13.22 -7.01
CA ARG A 144 17.93 14.13 -7.50
C ARG A 144 18.14 15.34 -6.59
N PRO A 145 18.47 15.15 -5.29
CA PRO A 145 18.66 16.25 -4.36
C PRO A 145 19.82 17.14 -4.83
N GLY A 146 19.62 18.47 -4.79
CA GLY A 146 20.63 19.43 -5.22
C GLY A 146 20.68 19.75 -6.72
N PHE A 147 19.85 19.12 -7.54
CA PHE A 147 19.68 19.43 -8.97
C PHE A 147 18.39 20.23 -9.20
N GLU A 148 18.31 20.94 -10.34
CA GLU A 148 17.10 21.69 -10.73
C GLU A 148 15.84 20.80 -10.83
N ALA A 149 16.03 19.50 -11.05
CA ALA A 149 14.94 18.52 -11.11
C ALA A 149 14.37 18.13 -9.73
N PHE A 150 14.98 18.57 -8.61
CA PHE A 150 14.47 18.28 -7.27
C PHE A 150 13.14 18.98 -7.03
N HIS A 151 12.14 18.21 -6.64
CA HIS A 151 10.85 18.74 -6.18
C HIS A 151 10.59 18.33 -4.73
N TRP A 152 10.27 19.28 -3.86
CA TRP A 152 10.01 19.04 -2.43
C TRP A 152 8.93 17.97 -2.17
N ALA A 153 7.94 17.84 -3.08
CA ALA A 153 6.87 16.84 -2.96
C ALA A 153 7.40 15.40 -3.05
N SER A 154 8.61 15.15 -3.54
CA SER A 154 9.27 13.84 -3.46
C SER A 154 9.47 13.40 -2.00
N LEU A 155 9.70 14.35 -1.09
CA LEU A 155 9.79 14.06 0.34
C LEU A 155 8.45 13.59 0.94
N LEU A 156 7.32 14.07 0.39
CA LEU A 156 5.99 13.57 0.77
C LEU A 156 5.80 12.12 0.30
N ALA A 157 6.25 11.76 -0.90
CA ALA A 157 6.19 10.39 -1.38
C ALA A 157 7.05 9.45 -0.50
N LEU A 158 8.23 9.90 -0.07
CA LEU A 158 9.06 9.15 0.89
C LEU A 158 8.42 9.07 2.28
N ALA A 159 7.78 10.14 2.77
CA ALA A 159 7.01 10.10 4.01
C ALA A 159 5.84 9.10 3.90
N ALA A 160 5.17 9.05 2.74
CA ALA A 160 4.15 8.04 2.48
C ALA A 160 4.72 6.63 2.58
N ALA A 161 5.92 6.37 2.06
CA ALA A 161 6.59 5.07 2.18
C ALA A 161 6.85 4.68 3.64
N VAL A 162 7.25 5.64 4.50
CA VAL A 162 7.44 5.39 5.95
C VAL A 162 6.12 4.99 6.61
N PHE A 163 5.05 5.75 6.38
CA PHE A 163 3.74 5.44 6.96
C PHE A 163 3.15 4.15 6.41
N PHE A 164 3.36 3.87 5.13
CA PHE A 164 2.91 2.63 4.50
C PHE A 164 3.66 1.42 5.05
N SER A 165 4.97 1.56 5.31
CA SER A 165 5.76 0.54 6.00
C SER A 165 5.25 0.27 7.41
N ALA A 166 4.88 1.31 8.17
CA ALA A 166 4.28 1.17 9.50
C ALA A 166 2.90 0.47 9.43
N PHE A 167 2.11 0.79 8.40
CA PHE A 167 0.85 0.09 8.11
C PHE A 167 1.08 -1.41 7.84
N PHE A 168 2.04 -1.78 6.98
CA PHE A 168 2.36 -3.19 6.72
C PHE A 168 2.88 -3.91 7.95
N LEU A 169 3.74 -3.27 8.74
CA LEU A 169 4.25 -3.85 9.98
C LEU A 169 3.12 -4.10 10.98
N SER A 170 2.18 -3.15 11.11
CA SER A 170 0.99 -3.29 11.94
C SER A 170 0.09 -4.45 11.46
N ASN A 171 -0.08 -4.60 10.14
CA ASN A 171 -0.81 -5.75 9.57
C ASN A 171 -0.15 -7.08 9.95
N ARG A 172 1.18 -7.15 9.93
CA ARG A 172 1.92 -8.36 10.34
C ARG A 172 1.66 -8.72 11.81
N VAL A 173 1.68 -7.73 12.70
CA VAL A 173 1.41 -7.93 14.13
C VAL A 173 -0.05 -8.36 14.38
N LEU A 174 -0.99 -7.83 13.59
CA LEU A 174 -2.43 -8.10 13.72
C LEU A 174 -2.92 -9.32 12.91
N THR A 175 -2.00 -10.08 12.29
CA THR A 175 -2.38 -11.26 11.49
C THR A 175 -3.15 -12.27 12.34
N GLY A 176 -4.34 -12.65 11.87
CA GLY A 176 -5.19 -13.65 12.52
C GLY A 176 -6.07 -13.12 13.67
N GLU A 177 -5.95 -11.85 14.08
CA GLU A 177 -6.79 -11.26 15.15
C GLU A 177 -8.26 -11.15 14.73
N VAL A 178 -8.52 -10.75 13.50
CA VAL A 178 -9.88 -10.62 12.93
C VAL A 178 -9.89 -11.09 11.48
N VAL A 179 -11.09 -11.43 10.98
CA VAL A 179 -11.23 -11.80 9.58
C VAL A 179 -10.94 -10.59 8.64
N PRO A 180 -10.45 -10.86 7.43
CA PRO A 180 -9.98 -9.80 6.51
C PRO A 180 -10.98 -8.68 6.27
N LEU A 181 -12.26 -9.00 6.10
CA LEU A 181 -13.30 -8.01 5.84
C LEU A 181 -13.54 -7.07 7.03
N VAL A 182 -13.45 -7.60 8.26
CA VAL A 182 -13.50 -6.80 9.49
C VAL A 182 -12.24 -5.94 9.63
N ALA A 183 -11.08 -6.50 9.27
CA ALA A 183 -9.83 -5.75 9.25
C ALA A 183 -9.89 -4.52 8.32
N LEU A 184 -10.49 -4.67 7.13
CA LEU A 184 -10.74 -3.56 6.20
C LEU A 184 -11.71 -2.52 6.78
N SER A 185 -12.74 -2.94 7.53
CA SER A 185 -13.64 -2.00 8.21
C SER A 185 -12.90 -1.15 9.23
N TYR A 186 -12.08 -1.76 10.10
CA TYR A 186 -11.25 -1.01 11.06
C TYR A 186 -10.30 -0.04 10.37
N GLN A 187 -9.69 -0.46 9.27
CA GLN A 187 -8.78 0.36 8.48
C GLN A 187 -9.46 1.62 7.94
N SER A 188 -10.72 1.52 7.51
CA SER A 188 -11.47 2.65 6.95
C SER A 188 -12.07 3.57 8.01
N VAL A 189 -12.50 3.03 9.16
CA VAL A 189 -13.15 3.80 10.25
C VAL A 189 -12.25 4.93 10.76
N GLY A 190 -11.00 4.62 11.10
CA GLY A 190 -10.06 5.61 11.64
C GLY A 190 -9.87 6.80 10.69
N GLY A 191 -9.60 6.51 9.41
CA GLY A 191 -9.44 7.54 8.38
C GLY A 191 -10.71 8.33 8.13
N PHE A 192 -11.86 7.65 8.04
CA PHE A 192 -13.16 8.28 7.86
C PHE A 192 -13.48 9.27 9.00
N LEU A 193 -13.35 8.86 10.26
CA LEU A 193 -13.68 9.71 11.41
C LEU A 193 -12.78 10.95 11.48
N VAL A 194 -11.46 10.77 11.35
CA VAL A 194 -10.50 11.89 11.38
C VAL A 194 -10.77 12.87 10.25
N MET A 195 -10.95 12.37 9.03
CA MET A 195 -11.19 13.25 7.89
C MET A 195 -12.56 13.93 7.96
N THR A 196 -13.61 13.26 8.46
CA THR A 196 -14.94 13.87 8.64
C THR A 196 -14.91 15.05 9.61
N ALA A 197 -14.07 14.97 10.66
CA ALA A 197 -13.89 16.09 11.60
C ALA A 197 -13.23 17.32 10.94
N ILE A 198 -12.44 17.13 9.90
CA ILE A 198 -11.73 18.19 9.17
C ILE A 198 -12.62 18.80 8.08
N MET A 199 -13.56 18.02 7.49
CA MET A 199 -14.37 18.46 6.35
C MET A 199 -15.11 19.78 6.54
N PRO A 200 -15.72 20.11 7.70
CA PRO A 200 -16.41 21.38 7.85
C PRO A 200 -15.56 22.63 7.58
N PHE A 201 -14.24 22.51 7.67
CA PHE A 201 -13.29 23.62 7.52
C PHE A 201 -12.76 23.79 6.09
N ILE A 202 -12.87 22.76 5.26
CA ILE A 202 -12.22 22.74 3.93
C ILE A 202 -13.13 22.25 2.81
N TRP A 203 -14.42 22.06 3.10
CA TRP A 203 -15.35 21.47 2.15
C TRP A 203 -15.57 22.36 0.90
N VAL A 204 -15.36 21.78 -0.25
CA VAL A 204 -15.73 22.33 -1.55
C VAL A 204 -16.82 21.44 -2.13
N THR A 205 -18.01 21.98 -2.39
CA THR A 205 -19.12 21.17 -2.88
C THR A 205 -18.81 20.61 -4.27
N PRO A 206 -18.75 19.28 -4.44
CA PRO A 206 -18.43 18.67 -5.72
C PRO A 206 -19.60 18.79 -6.70
N THR A 207 -19.28 18.84 -7.99
CA THR A 207 -20.28 18.61 -9.05
C THR A 207 -20.77 17.16 -9.00
N ALA A 208 -21.90 16.85 -9.65
CA ALA A 208 -22.40 15.47 -9.70
C ALA A 208 -21.38 14.50 -10.33
N THR A 209 -20.68 14.95 -11.36
CA THR A 209 -19.63 14.16 -12.03
C THR A 209 -18.45 13.91 -11.10
N ASP A 210 -17.98 14.96 -10.41
CA ASP A 210 -16.83 14.83 -9.51
C ASP A 210 -17.18 13.99 -8.27
N LEU A 211 -18.42 14.08 -7.79
CA LEU A 211 -18.91 13.20 -6.71
C LEU A 211 -18.93 11.73 -7.16
N ALA A 212 -19.32 11.44 -8.41
CA ALA A 212 -19.24 10.09 -8.96
C ALA A 212 -17.79 9.59 -9.06
N LEU A 213 -16.84 10.46 -9.43
CA LEU A 213 -15.41 10.14 -9.42
C LEU A 213 -14.88 9.92 -7.98
N MET A 214 -15.31 10.72 -7.01
CA MET A 214 -14.98 10.53 -5.59
C MET A 214 -15.55 9.21 -5.05
N LEU A 215 -16.78 8.82 -5.46
CA LEU A 215 -17.32 7.49 -5.16
C LEU A 215 -16.47 6.39 -5.78
N ALA A 216 -16.05 6.54 -7.05
CA ALA A 216 -15.19 5.59 -7.73
C ALA A 216 -13.86 5.39 -7.01
N ILE A 217 -13.24 6.46 -6.49
CA ILE A 217 -12.02 6.40 -5.65
C ILE A 217 -12.22 5.42 -4.48
N GLY A 218 -13.31 5.57 -3.72
CA GLY A 218 -13.59 4.70 -2.56
C GLY A 218 -13.87 3.25 -2.96
N LEU A 219 -14.62 3.02 -4.04
CA LEU A 219 -14.95 1.70 -4.57
C LEU A 219 -13.72 0.98 -5.12
N ILE A 220 -12.87 1.68 -5.88
CA ILE A 220 -11.61 1.13 -6.39
C ILE A 220 -10.70 0.77 -5.23
N GLY A 221 -10.56 1.64 -4.23
CA GLY A 221 -9.79 1.36 -3.03
C GLY A 221 -10.29 0.14 -2.26
N ALA A 222 -11.60 0.03 -2.03
CA ALA A 222 -12.21 -1.12 -1.36
C ALA A 222 -11.99 -2.42 -2.15
N THR A 223 -12.24 -2.38 -3.47
CA THR A 223 -12.10 -3.54 -4.35
C THR A 223 -10.64 -3.97 -4.46
N GLY A 224 -9.70 -3.04 -4.66
CA GLY A 224 -8.28 -3.34 -4.76
C GLY A 224 -7.73 -4.00 -3.50
N HIS A 225 -8.05 -3.47 -2.31
CA HIS A 225 -7.67 -4.09 -1.05
C HIS A 225 -8.33 -5.46 -0.83
N LEU A 226 -9.58 -5.65 -1.25
CA LEU A 226 -10.25 -6.95 -1.17
C LEU A 226 -9.58 -7.98 -2.08
N LEU A 227 -9.27 -7.60 -3.33
CA LEU A 227 -8.54 -8.45 -4.28
C LEU A 227 -7.16 -8.85 -3.75
N LEU A 228 -6.44 -7.87 -3.16
CA LEU A 228 -5.14 -8.10 -2.55
C LEU A 228 -5.22 -9.14 -1.42
N ILE A 229 -6.18 -9.00 -0.50
CA ILE A 229 -6.38 -9.95 0.59
C ILE A 229 -6.71 -11.33 0.05
N ARG A 230 -7.63 -11.41 -0.91
CA ARG A 230 -8.00 -12.68 -1.56
C ARG A 230 -6.82 -13.32 -2.28
N ALA A 231 -5.93 -12.55 -2.89
CA ALA A 231 -4.73 -13.08 -3.50
C ALA A 231 -3.85 -13.81 -2.49
N PHE A 232 -3.64 -13.22 -1.30
CA PHE A 232 -2.85 -13.84 -0.22
C PHE A 232 -3.52 -15.07 0.42
N GLU A 233 -4.82 -15.24 0.31
CA GLU A 233 -5.49 -16.49 0.71
C GLU A 233 -5.15 -17.65 -0.24
N HIS A 234 -4.87 -17.35 -1.52
CA HIS A 234 -4.59 -18.35 -2.57
C HIS A 234 -3.12 -18.66 -2.78
N ALA A 235 -2.21 -17.75 -2.45
CA ALA A 235 -0.78 -17.91 -2.70
C ALA A 235 0.08 -17.22 -1.62
N ASP A 236 1.32 -17.70 -1.47
CA ASP A 236 2.26 -17.14 -0.52
C ASP A 236 2.74 -15.75 -0.97
N ALA A 237 2.96 -14.85 0.01
CA ALA A 237 3.40 -13.49 -0.25
C ALA A 237 4.69 -13.41 -1.10
N SER A 238 5.62 -14.36 -0.90
CA SER A 238 6.86 -14.42 -1.68
C SER A 238 6.67 -14.76 -3.16
N LEU A 239 5.58 -15.48 -3.51
CA LEU A 239 5.22 -15.74 -4.90
C LEU A 239 4.53 -14.53 -5.54
N LEU A 240 3.73 -13.82 -4.75
CA LEU A 240 2.93 -12.69 -5.23
C LEU A 240 3.74 -11.37 -5.30
N ALA A 241 4.79 -11.21 -4.52
CA ALA A 241 5.53 -9.97 -4.41
C ALA A 241 6.05 -9.38 -5.74
N PRO A 242 6.59 -10.17 -6.71
CA PRO A 242 7.00 -9.62 -7.99
C PRO A 242 5.86 -8.97 -8.80
N TYR A 243 4.64 -9.45 -8.59
CA TYR A 243 3.46 -8.96 -9.33
C TYR A 243 2.94 -7.63 -8.78
N LEU A 244 3.34 -7.21 -7.57
CA LEU A 244 3.05 -5.88 -7.04
C LEU A 244 3.61 -4.77 -7.93
N TYR A 245 4.75 -5.01 -8.59
CA TYR A 245 5.37 -4.04 -9.49
C TYR A 245 4.56 -3.75 -10.77
N ALA A 246 3.51 -4.55 -11.06
CA ALA A 246 2.56 -4.24 -12.12
C ALA A 246 1.87 -2.86 -11.89
N GLU A 247 1.77 -2.42 -10.64
CA GLU A 247 1.27 -1.10 -10.28
C GLU A 247 2.10 0.02 -10.90
N ILE A 248 3.43 -0.09 -10.88
CA ILE A 248 4.33 0.92 -11.50
C ILE A 248 4.05 1.02 -13.00
N ILE A 249 3.85 -0.12 -13.68
CA ILE A 249 3.56 -0.14 -15.11
C ILE A 249 2.27 0.64 -15.39
N MET A 250 1.21 0.38 -14.64
CA MET A 250 -0.06 1.06 -14.82
C MET A 250 0.02 2.55 -14.43
N GLN A 251 0.79 2.91 -13.39
CA GLN A 251 1.02 4.31 -13.02
C GLN A 251 1.75 5.08 -14.14
N VAL A 252 2.72 4.46 -14.80
CA VAL A 252 3.40 5.05 -15.97
C VAL A 252 2.43 5.23 -17.13
N VAL A 253 1.61 4.21 -17.44
CA VAL A 253 0.62 4.27 -18.51
C VAL A 253 -0.40 5.38 -18.26
N LEU A 254 -0.96 5.46 -17.06
CA LEU A 254 -1.93 6.50 -16.70
C LEU A 254 -1.28 7.88 -16.61
N GLY A 255 -0.05 7.97 -16.12
CA GLY A 255 0.73 9.20 -16.08
C GLY A 255 0.92 9.79 -17.47
N TYR A 256 1.31 8.94 -18.42
CA TYR A 256 1.46 9.37 -19.81
C TYR A 256 0.12 9.71 -20.47
N TRP A 257 -0.87 8.84 -20.33
CA TRP A 257 -2.14 8.95 -21.05
C TRP A 257 -3.02 10.11 -20.57
N LEU A 258 -3.05 10.37 -19.27
CA LEU A 258 -3.93 11.39 -18.68
C LEU A 258 -3.21 12.72 -18.43
N PHE A 259 -1.92 12.71 -18.18
CA PHE A 259 -1.15 13.89 -17.75
C PHE A 259 0.02 14.23 -18.68
N ASN A 260 0.28 13.40 -19.70
CA ASN A 260 1.45 13.50 -20.59
C ASN A 260 2.79 13.49 -19.83
N ASP A 261 2.81 12.83 -18.68
CA ASP A 261 3.96 12.69 -17.78
C ASP A 261 4.71 11.39 -18.09
N LEU A 262 5.88 11.47 -18.74
CA LEU A 262 6.76 10.30 -18.90
C LEU A 262 7.93 10.39 -17.91
N PRO A 263 8.32 9.26 -17.28
CA PRO A 263 9.50 9.23 -16.43
C PRO A 263 10.77 9.59 -17.21
N GLY A 264 11.63 10.42 -16.61
CA GLY A 264 12.95 10.71 -17.17
C GLY A 264 13.88 9.49 -17.10
N SER A 265 14.99 9.51 -17.85
CA SER A 265 15.95 8.40 -17.91
C SER A 265 16.47 7.99 -16.51
N TRP A 266 16.73 8.94 -15.64
CA TRP A 266 17.15 8.68 -14.26
C TRP A 266 16.07 8.05 -13.42
N THR A 267 14.82 8.42 -13.63
CA THR A 267 13.66 7.79 -12.97
C THR A 267 13.54 6.32 -13.39
N TRP A 268 13.71 6.00 -14.69
CA TRP A 268 13.71 4.63 -15.17
C TRP A 268 14.80 3.77 -14.52
N LEU A 269 16.01 4.30 -14.38
CA LEU A 269 17.11 3.61 -13.69
C LEU A 269 16.80 3.41 -12.20
N GLY A 270 16.26 4.42 -11.53
CA GLY A 270 15.84 4.33 -10.14
C GLY A 270 14.73 3.30 -9.93
N ILE A 271 13.71 3.28 -10.78
CA ILE A 271 12.63 2.27 -10.79
C ILE A 271 13.23 0.87 -10.94
N ALA A 272 14.12 0.67 -11.90
CA ALA A 272 14.75 -0.64 -12.12
C ALA A 272 15.51 -1.12 -10.88
N LEU A 273 16.29 -0.24 -10.22
CA LEU A 273 17.00 -0.58 -8.97
C LEU A 273 16.03 -0.94 -7.85
N ILE A 274 14.96 -0.18 -7.64
CA ILE A 274 13.97 -0.43 -6.58
C ILE A 274 13.26 -1.77 -6.82
N ILE A 275 12.89 -2.09 -8.07
CA ILE A 275 12.28 -3.37 -8.43
C ILE A 275 13.25 -4.53 -8.15
N ILE A 276 14.50 -4.43 -8.57
CA ILE A 276 15.53 -5.46 -8.36
C ILE A 276 15.72 -5.72 -6.86
N VAL A 277 15.84 -4.65 -6.07
CA VAL A 277 15.97 -4.74 -4.60
C VAL A 277 14.75 -5.38 -3.96
N GLY A 278 13.55 -4.96 -4.35
CA GLY A 278 12.32 -5.49 -3.80
C GLY A 278 12.12 -6.98 -4.11
N ILE A 279 12.43 -7.42 -5.34
CA ILE A 279 12.42 -8.84 -5.71
C ILE A 279 13.46 -9.61 -4.90
N PHE A 280 14.70 -9.10 -4.78
CA PHE A 280 15.74 -9.74 -3.98
C PHE A 280 15.32 -9.89 -2.52
N LEU A 281 14.79 -8.85 -1.88
CA LEU A 281 14.31 -8.89 -0.49
C LEU A 281 13.18 -9.91 -0.30
N SER A 282 12.28 -10.03 -1.27
CA SER A 282 11.18 -11.01 -1.25
C SER A 282 11.70 -12.45 -1.30
N ILE A 283 12.68 -12.74 -2.14
CA ILE A 283 13.31 -14.07 -2.26
C ILE A 283 14.09 -14.41 -0.98
N ALA A 284 14.91 -13.49 -0.48
CA ALA A 284 15.70 -13.67 0.73
C ALA A 284 14.85 -13.94 1.98
N THR A 285 13.63 -13.38 2.04
CA THR A 285 12.68 -13.65 3.12
C THR A 285 12.13 -15.08 3.05
N LYS A 286 11.90 -15.61 1.84
CA LYS A 286 11.40 -16.98 1.63
C LYS A 286 12.44 -18.03 2.07
N GLU A 287 13.72 -17.81 1.77
CA GLU A 287 14.79 -18.73 2.15
C GLU A 287 14.98 -18.79 3.67
N ALA A 288 14.95 -17.65 4.36
CA ALA A 288 15.02 -17.60 5.82
C ALA A 288 13.87 -18.37 6.49
N SER A 289 12.63 -18.21 6.00
CA SER A 289 11.47 -18.96 6.54
C SER A 289 11.53 -20.46 6.29
N ARG A 290 12.23 -20.90 5.24
CA ARG A 290 12.44 -22.33 4.94
C ARG A 290 13.50 -22.96 5.85
N SER A 291 14.56 -22.23 6.17
CA SER A 291 15.62 -22.74 7.07
C SER A 291 15.13 -22.92 8.51
N ASP A 292 14.22 -22.05 8.98
CA ASP A 292 13.63 -22.16 10.33
C ASP A 292 12.61 -23.31 10.46
N ASN A 293 12.01 -23.76 9.35
CA ASN A 293 11.01 -24.85 9.33
C ASN A 293 11.63 -26.23 9.00
N GLN A 294 12.94 -26.35 8.82
CA GLN A 294 13.55 -27.68 8.68
C GLN A 294 13.64 -28.36 10.04
N PRO A 295 13.09 -29.59 10.21
CA PRO A 295 13.26 -30.35 11.44
C PRO A 295 14.75 -30.58 11.68
N ILE A 296 15.18 -30.36 12.91
CA ILE A 296 16.58 -30.59 13.34
C ILE A 296 16.92 -32.03 12.98
N PRO A 297 17.92 -32.30 12.11
CA PRO A 297 18.34 -33.66 11.81
C PRO A 297 18.87 -34.27 13.09
N GLY A 298 18.18 -35.28 13.66
CA GLY A 298 18.64 -36.02 14.84
C GLY A 298 17.72 -36.02 16.08
N ALA A 299 16.50 -35.47 16.01
CA ALA A 299 15.54 -35.53 17.13
C ALA A 299 14.76 -36.86 17.23
N HIS A 300 15.34 -37.95 16.71
CA HIS A 300 14.86 -39.31 16.96
C HIS A 300 15.94 -40.06 17.75
N LEU A 301 15.97 -39.87 19.05
CA LEU A 301 16.54 -40.82 20.02
C LEU A 301 15.63 -40.88 21.23
#